data_c5156a89cc2e0a5c09e2dac37eb7adb5
#
_entry.id   c5156a89cc2e0a5c09e2dac37eb7adb5
#
_cell.length_a   1.000
_cell.length_b   1.000
_cell.length_c   1.000
_cell.angle_alpha   90.00
_cell.angle_beta   90.00
_cell.angle_gamma   90.00
#
_symmetry.space_group_name_H-M   'P 1'
#
loop_
_entity.id
_entity.type
_entity.pdbx_description
1 polymer ?
#
loop_
_entity_poly.entity_id
_entity_poly.type
_entity_poly.pdbx_seq_one_letter_code
_entity_poly.pdbx_strand_id
1 'polypeptide(L)'
;MFSKVMHMSRRKFLQASIAASLGATARGSRDDLAFLSISELSELIRSRKVSPVEVTRILLERIEKFNPTLNAYCTVTADLAMKSAREAEKEIQRGKWRGPLHGVPIALKDLFDTAGVKTTAGSALFSDRVPEKDAEVVTRLKAAGIVLLGKLNMHEFAYGGSSTVSHFGAVHNPWEPSRVAGGSSGGSAAAVAAGLCFGALGSDTGGSIRQPAAYCGIVGLKPTYGLVSTRGVIPLAWSLDHAGPMTRTVADTAIMLQAIAGYDQEEITSEQIAVPNYSSALRGKGPQVRLGISREFFFESIDPEIEAGVKEALGVLRKMAVSTKEISLPVNNITDRAVIAAEAYAYHAEFITKKPEEYQPPTLAQIRGGADIRTGDYIMALRELTRLRRAVRQTFETVDAIVTPTTPISPPTIAAFDSAYRDPAAPNNMSDIRRLTLRNTSPFNKYGLPAISVPCGFTRNGLPIGLQITGPHGGEAVVLQLAHAYEQATDWHKKRPPLG
;
A
#
# COMPACT_ATOMS: atom_id res chain seq x y z
N MET A 1 8.72 -3.90 -61.03
CA MET A 1 7.73 -3.19 -60.20
C MET A 1 7.76 -3.82 -58.82
N PHE A 2 8.61 -3.36 -57.91
CA PHE A 2 8.70 -3.91 -56.55
C PHE A 2 8.30 -2.83 -55.56
N SER A 3 7.34 -3.19 -54.73
CA SER A 3 6.71 -2.40 -53.65
C SER A 3 7.69 -2.00 -52.59
N LYS A 4 7.77 -0.69 -52.29
CA LYS A 4 8.43 -0.13 -51.12
C LYS A 4 7.62 -0.47 -49.84
N VAL A 5 8.07 -1.44 -49.09
CA VAL A 5 7.58 -1.64 -47.70
C VAL A 5 8.25 -0.60 -46.83
N MET A 6 7.46 0.36 -46.35
CA MET A 6 7.88 1.45 -45.47
C MET A 6 8.01 0.92 -44.03
N HIS A 7 9.24 0.80 -43.52
CA HIS A 7 9.51 0.45 -42.14
C HIS A 7 9.13 1.63 -41.23
N MET A 8 7.94 1.57 -40.64
CA MET A 8 7.58 2.46 -39.52
C MET A 8 8.29 1.99 -38.24
N SER A 9 8.97 2.90 -37.54
CA SER A 9 9.62 2.61 -36.27
C SER A 9 8.56 2.26 -35.21
N ARG A 10 8.88 1.32 -34.28
CA ARG A 10 8.00 0.92 -33.17
C ARG A 10 7.45 2.11 -32.37
N ARG A 11 8.18 3.21 -32.29
CA ARG A 11 7.77 4.45 -31.63
C ARG A 11 6.63 5.18 -32.37
N LYS A 12 6.65 5.19 -33.70
CA LYS A 12 5.58 5.76 -34.54
C LYS A 12 4.35 4.86 -34.57
N PHE A 13 4.52 3.54 -34.48
CA PHE A 13 3.42 2.59 -34.39
C PHE A 13 2.68 2.69 -33.06
N LEU A 14 3.40 2.82 -31.92
CA LEU A 14 2.80 3.08 -30.61
C LEU A 14 2.09 4.45 -30.55
N GLN A 15 2.68 5.49 -31.12
CA GLN A 15 2.03 6.82 -31.21
C GLN A 15 0.81 6.82 -32.13
N ALA A 16 0.85 6.06 -33.22
CA ALA A 16 -0.28 5.92 -34.12
C ALA A 16 -1.39 5.03 -33.53
N SER A 17 -1.06 3.99 -32.74
CA SER A 17 -2.05 3.15 -32.07
C SER A 17 -2.76 3.90 -30.95
N ILE A 18 -2.06 4.75 -30.20
CA ILE A 18 -2.66 5.62 -29.17
C ILE A 18 -3.51 6.73 -29.82
N ALA A 19 -3.06 7.30 -30.95
CA ALA A 19 -3.81 8.32 -31.66
C ALA A 19 -5.01 7.75 -32.43
N ALA A 20 -4.93 6.52 -32.94
CA ALA A 20 -6.02 5.87 -33.68
C ALA A 20 -7.12 5.33 -32.76
N SER A 21 -6.81 4.92 -31.53
CA SER A 21 -7.81 4.53 -30.55
C SER A 21 -8.53 5.73 -29.89
N LEU A 22 -7.92 6.90 -29.92
CA LEU A 22 -8.50 8.15 -29.36
C LEU A 22 -9.17 9.03 -30.42
N GLY A 23 -9.07 8.69 -31.72
CA GLY A 23 -9.59 9.51 -32.82
C GLY A 23 -10.94 9.04 -33.42
N ALA A 24 -11.48 7.89 -33.04
CA ALA A 24 -12.69 7.32 -33.62
C ALA A 24 -13.90 7.17 -32.71
N THR A 25 -13.76 7.39 -31.37
CA THR A 25 -14.90 7.53 -30.46
C THR A 25 -14.55 8.57 -29.39
N ALA A 26 -15.01 9.77 -29.56
CA ALA A 26 -14.91 10.82 -28.56
C ALA A 26 -15.73 10.43 -27.32
N ARG A 27 -15.06 10.27 -26.18
CA ARG A 27 -15.47 9.87 -24.84
C ARG A 27 -15.35 8.37 -24.60
N GLY A 28 -14.17 7.92 -24.16
CA GLY A 28 -14.06 6.76 -23.28
C GLY A 28 -15.10 6.91 -22.15
N SER A 29 -15.71 5.81 -21.70
CA SER A 29 -16.72 5.91 -20.64
C SER A 29 -16.13 6.63 -19.43
N ARG A 30 -16.94 7.32 -18.62
CA ARG A 30 -16.48 7.97 -17.38
C ARG A 30 -15.74 6.99 -16.48
N ASP A 31 -16.11 5.72 -16.55
CA ASP A 31 -15.44 4.64 -15.83
C ASP A 31 -14.01 4.38 -16.32
N ASP A 32 -13.74 4.52 -17.62
CA ASP A 32 -12.38 4.34 -18.13
C ASP A 32 -11.42 5.42 -17.62
N LEU A 33 -11.88 6.66 -17.43
CA LEU A 33 -11.07 7.72 -16.82
C LEU A 33 -10.67 7.38 -15.38
N ALA A 34 -11.55 6.78 -14.57
CA ALA A 34 -11.27 6.43 -13.19
C ALA A 34 -10.23 5.30 -13.03
N PHE A 35 -9.98 4.55 -14.09
CA PHE A 35 -9.02 3.42 -14.08
C PHE A 35 -7.72 3.70 -14.85
N LEU A 36 -7.51 4.91 -15.36
CA LEU A 36 -6.19 5.30 -15.88
C LEU A 36 -5.12 5.20 -14.78
N SER A 37 -3.88 4.96 -15.17
CA SER A 37 -2.73 5.15 -14.29
C SER A 37 -2.54 6.63 -13.96
N ILE A 38 -1.84 6.93 -12.87
CA ILE A 38 -1.42 8.30 -12.54
C ILE A 38 -0.60 8.88 -13.70
N SER A 39 0.26 8.06 -14.30
CA SER A 39 1.10 8.48 -15.42
C SER A 39 0.28 8.90 -16.64
N GLU A 40 -0.73 8.10 -17.03
CA GLU A 40 -1.63 8.43 -18.15
C GLU A 40 -2.48 9.66 -17.86
N LEU A 41 -3.09 9.71 -16.66
CA LEU A 41 -3.89 10.86 -16.25
C LEU A 41 -3.06 12.14 -16.21
N SER A 42 -1.85 12.08 -15.66
CA SER A 42 -0.92 13.19 -15.57
C SER A 42 -0.61 13.80 -16.94
N GLU A 43 -0.38 12.96 -17.96
CA GLU A 43 -0.13 13.43 -19.33
C GLU A 43 -1.37 14.08 -19.96
N LEU A 44 -2.56 13.51 -19.71
CA LEU A 44 -3.82 14.10 -20.17
C LEU A 44 -4.10 15.46 -19.50
N ILE A 45 -3.83 15.58 -18.21
CA ILE A 45 -3.97 16.84 -17.47
C ILE A 45 -2.94 17.87 -17.98
N ARG A 46 -1.66 17.48 -18.09
CA ARG A 46 -0.58 18.35 -18.58
C ARG A 46 -0.85 18.89 -19.98
N SER A 47 -1.35 18.03 -20.87
CA SER A 47 -1.74 18.40 -22.25
C SER A 47 -3.11 19.09 -22.34
N ARG A 48 -3.80 19.31 -21.19
CA ARG A 48 -5.13 19.94 -21.09
C ARG A 48 -6.22 19.18 -21.85
N LYS A 49 -6.07 17.90 -22.06
CA LYS A 49 -7.09 17.03 -22.68
C LYS A 49 -8.15 16.59 -21.68
N VAL A 50 -7.79 16.56 -20.38
CA VAL A 50 -8.68 16.26 -19.26
C VAL A 50 -8.47 17.31 -18.17
N SER A 51 -9.55 17.77 -17.55
CA SER A 51 -9.50 18.73 -16.44
C SER A 51 -9.38 18.02 -15.09
N PRO A 52 -8.50 18.50 -14.17
CA PRO A 52 -8.53 18.07 -12.78
C PRO A 52 -9.92 18.14 -12.14
N VAL A 53 -10.71 19.18 -12.49
CA VAL A 53 -12.08 19.37 -12.00
C VAL A 53 -13.02 18.27 -12.52
N GLU A 54 -12.91 17.90 -13.78
CA GLU A 54 -13.71 16.82 -14.38
C GLU A 54 -13.42 15.48 -13.71
N VAL A 55 -12.15 15.10 -13.60
CA VAL A 55 -11.73 13.84 -12.96
C VAL A 55 -12.15 13.79 -11.49
N THR A 56 -11.96 14.89 -10.75
CA THR A 56 -12.36 14.95 -9.35
C THR A 56 -13.88 14.73 -9.20
N ARG A 57 -14.70 15.33 -10.06
CA ARG A 57 -16.16 15.13 -10.04
C ARG A 57 -16.52 13.66 -10.31
N ILE A 58 -15.92 13.05 -11.33
CA ILE A 58 -16.15 11.63 -11.66
C ILE A 58 -15.84 10.74 -10.44
N LEU A 59 -14.73 10.98 -9.75
CA LEU A 59 -14.37 10.17 -8.59
C LEU A 59 -15.29 10.43 -7.38
N LEU A 60 -15.75 11.66 -7.16
CA LEU A 60 -16.73 11.95 -6.10
C LEU A 60 -18.07 11.25 -6.38
N GLU A 61 -18.56 11.26 -7.63
CA GLU A 61 -19.76 10.52 -8.05
C GLU A 61 -19.56 8.99 -7.84
N ARG A 62 -18.37 8.44 -8.14
CA ARG A 62 -18.06 7.03 -7.88
C ARG A 62 -17.98 6.70 -6.39
N ILE A 63 -17.41 7.58 -5.58
CA ILE A 63 -17.38 7.42 -4.12
C ILE A 63 -18.81 7.37 -3.58
N GLU A 64 -19.67 8.29 -3.99
CA GLU A 64 -21.09 8.30 -3.60
C GLU A 64 -21.80 6.98 -3.96
N LYS A 65 -21.52 6.44 -5.15
CA LYS A 65 -22.13 5.20 -5.63
C LYS A 65 -21.62 3.95 -4.87
N PHE A 66 -20.31 3.81 -4.68
CA PHE A 66 -19.70 2.54 -4.26
C PHE A 66 -19.27 2.50 -2.78
N ASN A 67 -19.06 3.66 -2.14
CA ASN A 67 -18.64 3.69 -0.75
C ASN A 67 -19.66 3.10 0.22
N PRO A 68 -21.00 3.21 0.01
CA PRO A 68 -21.98 2.56 0.87
C PRO A 68 -21.81 1.03 0.96
N THR A 69 -21.33 0.38 -0.11
CA THR A 69 -21.05 -1.06 -0.12
C THR A 69 -19.64 -1.38 0.39
N LEU A 70 -18.64 -0.57 0.05
CA LEU A 70 -17.23 -0.87 0.34
C LEU A 70 -16.79 -0.34 1.69
N ASN A 71 -17.41 0.71 2.20
CA ASN A 71 -17.05 1.43 3.41
C ASN A 71 -15.55 1.81 3.46
N ALA A 72 -15.02 2.20 2.29
CA ALA A 72 -13.60 2.52 2.11
C ALA A 72 -13.24 3.92 2.61
N TYR A 73 -14.15 4.89 2.55
CA TYR A 73 -13.98 6.25 3.05
C TYR A 73 -14.75 6.43 4.35
N CYS A 74 -14.10 6.98 5.37
CA CYS A 74 -14.74 7.47 6.60
C CYS A 74 -15.02 8.99 6.55
N THR A 75 -14.27 9.75 5.76
CA THR A 75 -14.48 11.17 5.53
C THR A 75 -14.22 11.50 4.07
N VAL A 76 -15.20 12.11 3.40
CA VAL A 76 -15.05 12.63 2.02
C VAL A 76 -14.94 14.15 2.09
N THR A 77 -13.88 14.70 1.46
CA THR A 77 -13.58 16.14 1.48
C THR A 77 -13.97 16.82 0.16
N ALA A 78 -15.24 16.66 -0.27
CA ALA A 78 -15.70 17.06 -1.59
C ALA A 78 -15.41 18.54 -1.93
N ASP A 79 -15.75 19.47 -1.03
CA ASP A 79 -15.54 20.91 -1.24
C ASP A 79 -14.06 21.27 -1.34
N LEU A 80 -13.22 20.70 -0.46
CA LEU A 80 -11.78 20.88 -0.48
C LEU A 80 -11.17 20.30 -1.77
N ALA A 81 -11.60 19.11 -2.17
CA ALA A 81 -11.15 18.45 -3.40
C ALA A 81 -11.50 19.30 -4.63
N MET A 82 -12.73 19.76 -4.73
CA MET A 82 -13.17 20.61 -5.84
C MET A 82 -12.48 21.97 -5.86
N LYS A 83 -12.18 22.55 -4.68
CA LYS A 83 -11.39 23.79 -4.59
C LYS A 83 -9.96 23.56 -5.10
N SER A 84 -9.27 22.52 -4.59
CA SER A 84 -7.90 22.18 -5.00
C SER A 84 -7.81 21.82 -6.49
N ALA A 85 -8.81 21.11 -7.02
CA ALA A 85 -8.88 20.78 -8.45
C ALA A 85 -8.97 22.04 -9.33
N ARG A 86 -9.81 23.03 -8.94
CA ARG A 86 -9.89 24.32 -9.65
C ARG A 86 -8.61 25.16 -9.56
N GLU A 87 -7.91 25.10 -8.42
CA GLU A 87 -6.62 25.76 -8.24
C GLU A 87 -5.55 25.13 -9.14
N ALA A 88 -5.46 23.78 -9.15
CA ALA A 88 -4.55 23.05 -10.02
C ALA A 88 -4.82 23.33 -11.51
N GLU A 89 -6.09 23.33 -11.93
CA GLU A 89 -6.48 23.65 -13.31
C GLU A 89 -6.01 25.06 -13.72
N LYS A 90 -6.24 26.07 -12.86
CA LYS A 90 -5.79 27.46 -13.11
C LYS A 90 -4.27 27.57 -13.20
N GLU A 91 -3.53 26.87 -12.35
CA GLU A 91 -2.07 26.86 -12.38
C GLU A 91 -1.56 26.25 -13.68
N ILE A 92 -2.11 25.10 -14.10
CA ILE A 92 -1.73 24.40 -15.33
C ILE A 92 -2.07 25.23 -16.56
N GLN A 93 -3.21 25.92 -16.59
CA GLN A 93 -3.59 26.84 -17.66
C GLN A 93 -2.61 27.99 -17.81
N ARG A 94 -1.99 28.46 -16.70
CA ARG A 94 -0.96 29.51 -16.67
C ARG A 94 0.45 28.98 -16.93
N GLY A 95 0.60 27.70 -17.28
CA GLY A 95 1.90 27.06 -17.54
C GLY A 95 2.68 26.65 -16.29
N LYS A 96 2.10 26.73 -15.10
CA LYS A 96 2.72 26.26 -13.86
C LYS A 96 2.42 24.77 -13.70
N TRP A 97 3.41 23.94 -13.94
CA TRP A 97 3.36 22.50 -13.77
C TRP A 97 4.24 22.06 -12.60
N ARG A 98 3.65 21.42 -11.57
CA ARG A 98 4.37 20.98 -10.36
C ARG A 98 4.95 19.56 -10.49
N GLY A 99 4.52 18.80 -11.48
CA GLY A 99 4.97 17.42 -11.68
C GLY A 99 3.81 16.43 -11.85
N PRO A 100 4.11 15.12 -11.91
CA PRO A 100 3.13 14.09 -12.30
C PRO A 100 1.93 13.94 -11.36
N LEU A 101 1.98 14.43 -10.14
CA LEU A 101 0.86 14.42 -9.20
C LEU A 101 0.00 15.68 -9.24
N HIS A 102 0.35 16.68 -10.06
CA HIS A 102 -0.38 17.96 -10.10
C HIS A 102 -1.79 17.79 -10.65
N GLY A 103 -2.79 18.02 -9.79
CA GLY A 103 -4.21 17.87 -10.11
C GLY A 103 -4.72 16.42 -10.03
N VAL A 104 -3.90 15.47 -9.57
CA VAL A 104 -4.28 14.06 -9.43
C VAL A 104 -5.02 13.81 -8.12
N PRO A 105 -6.24 13.20 -8.16
CA PRO A 105 -7.00 12.87 -6.98
C PRO A 105 -6.42 11.68 -6.20
N ILE A 106 -6.02 11.93 -4.94
CA ILE A 106 -5.40 10.99 -4.00
C ILE A 106 -6.21 10.94 -2.72
N ALA A 107 -6.13 9.82 -1.98
CA ALA A 107 -6.75 9.69 -0.67
C ALA A 107 -5.74 9.19 0.39
N LEU A 108 -6.03 9.42 1.66
CA LEU A 108 -5.11 9.15 2.76
C LEU A 108 -5.75 8.23 3.80
N LYS A 109 -5.04 7.20 4.24
CA LYS A 109 -5.47 6.42 5.41
C LYS A 109 -5.71 7.36 6.60
N ASP A 110 -6.71 7.06 7.40
CA ASP A 110 -7.24 7.99 8.41
C ASP A 110 -6.37 8.13 9.67
N LEU A 111 -5.09 7.84 9.58
CA LEU A 111 -4.08 8.10 10.61
C LEU A 111 -3.07 9.20 10.22
N PHE A 112 -3.08 9.68 8.98
CA PHE A 112 -2.22 10.78 8.55
C PHE A 112 -2.86 12.10 8.94
N ASP A 113 -2.26 12.85 9.83
CA ASP A 113 -2.72 14.17 10.24
C ASP A 113 -2.84 15.08 9.01
N THR A 114 -4.01 15.68 8.88
CA THR A 114 -4.35 16.56 7.77
C THR A 114 -4.99 17.82 8.32
N ALA A 115 -4.31 18.95 8.21
CA ALA A 115 -4.77 20.22 8.77
C ALA A 115 -6.17 20.57 8.28
N GLY A 116 -7.07 20.82 9.23
CA GLY A 116 -8.47 21.17 8.96
C GLY A 116 -9.36 20.01 8.50
N VAL A 117 -8.88 18.75 8.52
CA VAL A 117 -9.65 17.56 8.14
C VAL A 117 -9.69 16.56 9.29
N LYS A 118 -10.85 16.03 9.63
CA LYS A 118 -10.98 14.98 10.65
C LYS A 118 -10.00 13.84 10.40
N THR A 119 -9.28 13.43 11.46
CA THR A 119 -8.31 12.33 11.44
C THR A 119 -8.51 11.49 12.69
N THR A 120 -9.18 10.35 12.52
CA THR A 120 -9.78 9.60 13.64
C THR A 120 -9.06 8.31 13.99
N ALA A 121 -8.13 7.83 13.14
CA ALA A 121 -7.52 6.51 13.24
C ALA A 121 -8.54 5.35 13.31
N GLY A 122 -9.74 5.53 12.76
CA GLY A 122 -10.83 4.55 12.80
C GLY A 122 -11.47 4.36 14.17
N SER A 123 -11.29 5.30 15.11
CA SER A 123 -11.73 5.21 16.50
C SER A 123 -12.73 6.29 16.88
N ALA A 124 -13.66 5.97 17.78
CA ALA A 124 -14.56 6.93 18.42
C ALA A 124 -13.77 7.93 19.27
N LEU A 125 -12.66 7.51 19.89
CA LEU A 125 -11.78 8.35 20.70
C LEU A 125 -11.35 9.64 19.99
N PHE A 126 -11.14 9.58 18.69
CA PHE A 126 -10.71 10.70 17.85
C PHE A 126 -11.75 11.14 16.84
N SER A 127 -13.03 10.79 17.03
CA SER A 127 -14.13 11.12 16.10
C SER A 127 -14.28 12.59 15.78
N ASP A 128 -13.91 13.47 16.72
CA ASP A 128 -13.96 14.93 16.55
C ASP A 128 -12.59 15.60 16.42
N ARG A 129 -11.51 14.77 16.37
CA ARG A 129 -10.16 15.29 16.27
C ARG A 129 -9.89 15.88 14.87
N VAL A 130 -9.58 17.17 14.83
CA VAL A 130 -9.16 17.90 13.62
C VAL A 130 -7.74 18.42 13.87
N PRO A 131 -6.72 17.89 13.20
CA PRO A 131 -5.34 18.36 13.34
C PRO A 131 -5.18 19.81 12.85
N GLU A 132 -4.30 20.57 13.55
CA GLU A 132 -3.91 21.91 13.11
C GLU A 132 -2.77 21.89 12.08
N LYS A 133 -1.99 20.82 12.04
CA LYS A 133 -0.83 20.66 11.15
C LYS A 133 -0.97 19.39 10.31
N ASP A 134 -0.39 19.44 9.13
CA ASP A 134 -0.26 18.27 8.27
C ASP A 134 0.88 17.34 8.77
N ALA A 135 0.70 16.04 8.58
CA ALA A 135 1.84 15.12 8.59
C ALA A 135 2.82 15.47 7.45
N GLU A 136 4.10 15.18 7.63
CA GLU A 136 5.13 15.54 6.65
C GLU A 136 4.81 14.98 5.25
N VAL A 137 4.40 13.73 5.16
CA VAL A 137 3.98 13.12 3.88
C VAL A 137 2.80 13.84 3.23
N VAL A 138 1.88 14.41 4.02
CA VAL A 138 0.75 15.21 3.53
C VAL A 138 1.24 16.55 3.01
N THR A 139 2.15 17.21 3.74
CA THR A 139 2.81 18.45 3.30
C THR A 139 3.49 18.26 1.94
N ARG A 140 4.28 17.18 1.78
CA ARG A 140 4.97 16.87 0.52
C ARG A 140 3.98 16.59 -0.63
N LEU A 141 2.92 15.83 -0.38
CA LEU A 141 1.91 15.56 -1.40
C LEU A 141 1.14 16.82 -1.81
N LYS A 142 0.78 17.70 -0.86
CA LYS A 142 0.17 19.01 -1.16
C LYS A 142 1.11 19.89 -1.99
N ALA A 143 2.41 19.88 -1.68
CA ALA A 143 3.43 20.60 -2.46
C ALA A 143 3.52 20.07 -3.91
N ALA A 144 3.35 18.75 -4.10
CA ALA A 144 3.27 18.13 -5.43
C ALA A 144 1.95 18.47 -6.17
N GLY A 145 0.98 19.09 -5.51
CA GLY A 145 -0.26 19.59 -6.11
C GLY A 145 -1.37 18.55 -6.23
N ILE A 146 -1.42 17.55 -5.36
CA ILE A 146 -2.52 16.57 -5.34
C ILE A 146 -3.88 17.23 -5.08
N VAL A 147 -4.94 16.52 -5.46
CA VAL A 147 -6.31 16.79 -5.01
C VAL A 147 -6.66 15.75 -3.93
N LEU A 148 -6.88 16.20 -2.69
CA LEU A 148 -7.25 15.32 -1.59
C LEU A 148 -8.75 15.01 -1.63
N LEU A 149 -9.11 13.72 -1.86
CA LEU A 149 -10.51 13.26 -1.88
C LEU A 149 -11.09 12.98 -0.50
N GLY A 150 -10.24 12.60 0.47
CA GLY A 150 -10.72 12.29 1.82
C GLY A 150 -9.81 11.35 2.59
N LYS A 151 -10.38 10.86 3.72
CA LYS A 151 -9.73 9.94 4.66
C LYS A 151 -10.34 8.55 4.51
N LEU A 152 -9.47 7.57 4.47
CA LEU A 152 -9.80 6.17 4.19
C LEU A 152 -9.89 5.36 5.46
N ASN A 153 -10.99 4.60 5.58
CA ASN A 153 -11.29 3.75 6.72
C ASN A 153 -10.17 2.70 6.94
N MET A 154 -9.97 2.34 8.18
CA MET A 154 -8.85 1.50 8.59
C MET A 154 -9.20 0.65 9.82
N HIS A 155 -8.40 -0.38 10.09
CA HIS A 155 -8.44 -1.02 11.39
C HIS A 155 -8.07 -0.01 12.48
N GLU A 156 -8.86 0.03 13.55
CA GLU A 156 -8.69 1.00 14.64
C GLU A 156 -7.25 1.04 15.15
N PHE A 157 -6.65 2.25 15.18
CA PHE A 157 -5.25 2.52 15.55
C PHE A 157 -4.21 1.64 14.84
N ALA A 158 -4.52 1.19 13.62
CA ALA A 158 -3.69 0.28 12.83
C ALA A 158 -3.39 -1.08 13.50
N TYR A 159 -4.07 -1.44 14.60
CA TYR A 159 -3.76 -2.62 15.42
C TYR A 159 -4.48 -3.88 14.96
N GLY A 160 -4.46 -4.20 13.68
CA GLY A 160 -4.99 -5.45 13.12
C GLY A 160 -4.92 -5.55 11.61
N GLY A 161 -5.06 -6.77 11.10
CA GLY A 161 -4.85 -7.11 9.68
C GLY A 161 -6.14 -7.31 8.86
N SER A 162 -7.31 -6.81 9.31
CA SER A 162 -8.58 -7.05 8.62
C SER A 162 -9.35 -5.82 8.18
N SER A 163 -9.22 -4.70 8.91
CA SER A 163 -10.09 -3.51 8.81
C SER A 163 -11.58 -3.82 9.04
N THR A 164 -11.88 -4.85 9.88
CA THR A 164 -13.25 -5.13 10.35
C THR A 164 -13.54 -4.44 11.68
N VAL A 165 -12.50 -4.15 12.45
CA VAL A 165 -12.57 -3.45 13.74
C VAL A 165 -12.32 -1.96 13.48
N SER A 166 -13.38 -1.19 13.36
CA SER A 166 -13.38 0.26 13.15
C SER A 166 -14.66 0.88 13.71
N HIS A 167 -14.58 2.11 14.21
CA HIS A 167 -15.75 2.90 14.59
C HIS A 167 -16.75 3.06 13.44
N PHE A 168 -16.26 3.10 12.21
CA PHE A 168 -17.07 3.26 11.00
C PHE A 168 -17.62 1.93 10.43
N GLY A 169 -17.35 0.80 11.07
CA GLY A 169 -17.68 -0.53 10.55
C GLY A 169 -16.61 -1.12 9.63
N ALA A 170 -16.83 -2.35 9.19
CA ALA A 170 -15.90 -3.12 8.38
C ALA A 170 -15.67 -2.51 6.98
N VAL A 171 -14.44 -2.59 6.49
CA VAL A 171 -14.13 -2.36 5.07
C VAL A 171 -14.33 -3.65 4.29
N HIS A 172 -15.07 -3.57 3.20
CA HIS A 172 -15.40 -4.70 2.35
C HIS A 172 -14.44 -4.82 1.16
N ASN A 173 -14.10 -6.07 0.80
CA ASN A 173 -13.25 -6.35 -0.35
C ASN A 173 -14.00 -6.06 -1.66
N PRO A 174 -13.47 -5.26 -2.59
CA PRO A 174 -14.17 -4.94 -3.84
C PRO A 174 -14.31 -6.11 -4.81
N TRP A 175 -13.54 -7.19 -4.63
CA TRP A 175 -13.68 -8.43 -5.42
C TRP A 175 -14.80 -9.33 -4.91
N GLU A 176 -15.01 -9.36 -3.59
CA GLU A 176 -16.02 -10.15 -2.91
C GLU A 176 -16.38 -9.47 -1.58
N PRO A 177 -17.48 -8.70 -1.50
CA PRO A 177 -17.82 -7.89 -0.33
C PRO A 177 -18.04 -8.65 0.98
N SER A 178 -18.26 -9.95 0.95
CA SER A 178 -18.34 -10.78 2.16
C SER A 178 -16.97 -11.01 2.82
N ARG A 179 -15.88 -10.63 2.16
CA ARG A 179 -14.50 -10.85 2.59
C ARG A 179 -13.82 -9.58 3.07
N VAL A 180 -12.77 -9.75 3.88
CA VAL A 180 -11.97 -8.64 4.36
C VAL A 180 -11.17 -8.02 3.21
N ALA A 181 -11.05 -6.70 3.19
CA ALA A 181 -10.17 -5.97 2.29
C ALA A 181 -8.69 -6.07 2.73
N GLY A 182 -8.45 -6.71 3.88
CA GLY A 182 -7.17 -6.66 4.55
C GLY A 182 -7.04 -5.44 5.46
N GLY A 183 -5.88 -5.32 6.09
CA GLY A 183 -5.65 -4.22 7.04
C GLY A 183 -4.19 -4.16 7.54
N SER A 184 -3.96 -3.09 8.22
CA SER A 184 -4.87 -2.04 8.70
C SER A 184 -5.25 -0.99 7.63
N SER A 185 -4.65 -0.96 6.42
CA SER A 185 -4.97 0.01 5.35
C SER A 185 -6.02 -0.55 4.37
N GLY A 186 -7.09 -1.20 4.87
CA GLY A 186 -8.11 -1.84 4.03
C GLY A 186 -8.87 -0.84 3.16
N GLY A 187 -9.25 0.31 3.71
CA GLY A 187 -9.90 1.38 2.95
C GLY A 187 -9.02 1.91 1.82
N SER A 188 -7.69 2.05 2.06
CA SER A 188 -6.74 2.46 1.03
C SER A 188 -6.69 1.45 -0.13
N ALA A 189 -6.62 0.14 0.20
CA ALA A 189 -6.60 -0.89 -0.82
C ALA A 189 -7.92 -0.98 -1.59
N ALA A 190 -9.05 -0.97 -0.88
CA ALA A 190 -10.38 -1.06 -1.48
C ALA A 190 -10.67 0.15 -2.39
N ALA A 191 -10.34 1.37 -1.95
CA ALA A 191 -10.56 2.57 -2.74
C ALA A 191 -9.74 2.58 -4.03
N VAL A 192 -8.45 2.21 -3.99
CA VAL A 192 -7.59 2.13 -5.17
C VAL A 192 -8.08 1.05 -6.14
N ALA A 193 -8.40 -0.16 -5.64
CA ALA A 193 -8.88 -1.27 -6.45
C ALA A 193 -10.21 -0.95 -7.15
N ALA A 194 -11.10 -0.25 -6.46
CA ALA A 194 -12.42 0.15 -6.96
C ALA A 194 -12.40 1.37 -7.87
N GLY A 195 -11.25 2.00 -8.11
CA GLY A 195 -11.16 3.24 -8.89
C GLY A 195 -11.87 4.42 -8.22
N LEU A 196 -11.78 4.53 -6.89
CA LEU A 196 -12.29 5.65 -6.11
C LEU A 196 -11.21 6.71 -5.81
N CYS A 197 -9.97 6.43 -6.14
CA CYS A 197 -8.84 7.34 -6.19
C CYS A 197 -7.75 6.75 -7.10
N PHE A 198 -6.81 7.56 -7.54
CA PHE A 198 -5.70 7.10 -8.39
C PHE A 198 -4.57 6.46 -7.58
N GLY A 199 -4.45 6.86 -6.34
CA GLY A 199 -3.51 6.31 -5.38
C GLY A 199 -3.90 6.68 -3.96
N ALA A 200 -3.36 5.96 -3.00
CA ALA A 200 -3.56 6.21 -1.58
C ALA A 200 -2.26 6.08 -0.79
N LEU A 201 -2.20 6.71 0.39
CA LEU A 201 -1.20 6.34 1.38
C LEU A 201 -1.77 5.31 2.34
N GLY A 202 -0.92 4.36 2.72
CA GLY A 202 -1.13 3.43 3.82
C GLY A 202 -0.01 3.49 4.84
N SER A 203 -0.16 2.79 5.96
CA SER A 203 0.91 2.52 6.92
C SER A 203 1.15 1.02 7.05
N ASP A 204 2.37 0.62 7.41
CA ASP A 204 2.78 -0.78 7.45
C ASP A 204 3.71 -1.04 8.66
N THR A 205 3.17 -1.67 9.69
CA THR A 205 3.89 -2.05 10.91
C THR A 205 4.26 -3.54 10.91
N GLY A 206 3.40 -4.37 10.30
CA GLY A 206 3.59 -5.82 10.15
C GLY A 206 3.13 -6.36 8.79
N GLY A 207 2.77 -5.47 7.84
CA GLY A 207 2.24 -5.84 6.53
C GLY A 207 1.05 -5.02 6.07
N SER A 208 0.69 -3.97 6.81
CA SER A 208 -0.58 -3.26 6.63
C SER A 208 -0.70 -2.38 5.36
N ILE A 209 0.30 -2.34 4.49
CA ILE A 209 0.24 -1.88 3.09
C ILE A 209 0.16 -3.08 2.16
N ARG A 210 1.11 -4.02 2.31
CA ARG A 210 1.36 -5.12 1.37
C ARG A 210 0.27 -6.18 1.40
N GLN A 211 -0.20 -6.55 2.58
CA GLN A 211 -1.25 -7.56 2.73
C GLN A 211 -2.59 -7.07 2.16
N PRO A 212 -3.13 -5.87 2.50
CA PRO A 212 -4.36 -5.41 1.85
C PRO A 212 -4.18 -5.14 0.35
N ALA A 213 -2.97 -4.75 -0.11
CA ALA A 213 -2.67 -4.67 -1.53
C ALA A 213 -2.79 -6.02 -2.23
N ALA A 214 -2.27 -7.10 -1.62
CA ALA A 214 -2.43 -8.46 -2.13
C ALA A 214 -3.90 -8.90 -2.17
N TYR A 215 -4.66 -8.63 -1.11
CA TYR A 215 -6.07 -9.02 -1.02
C TYR A 215 -7.00 -8.24 -1.97
N CYS A 216 -6.63 -7.01 -2.32
CA CYS A 216 -7.41 -6.17 -3.25
C CYS A 216 -6.85 -6.14 -4.68
N GLY A 217 -5.77 -6.86 -4.98
CA GLY A 217 -5.21 -6.97 -6.33
C GLY A 217 -4.58 -5.67 -6.84
N ILE A 218 -3.91 -4.93 -5.98
CA ILE A 218 -3.20 -3.68 -6.30
C ILE A 218 -1.71 -3.77 -5.92
N VAL A 219 -0.97 -2.73 -6.23
CA VAL A 219 0.44 -2.56 -5.83
C VAL A 219 0.51 -1.82 -4.49
N GLY A 220 1.29 -2.36 -3.54
CA GLY A 220 1.56 -1.71 -2.26
C GLY A 220 3.02 -1.78 -1.89
N LEU A 221 3.66 -0.64 -1.67
CA LEU A 221 5.08 -0.55 -1.32
C LEU A 221 5.25 -0.10 0.13
N LYS A 222 5.89 -0.93 0.93
CA LYS A 222 6.50 -0.56 2.20
C LYS A 222 7.95 -0.15 1.93
N PRO A 223 8.32 1.12 2.07
CA PRO A 223 9.70 1.56 1.82
C PRO A 223 10.67 1.04 2.90
N THR A 224 11.93 1.37 2.75
CA THR A 224 12.95 1.22 3.79
C THR A 224 12.55 2.00 5.04
N TYR A 225 12.80 1.42 6.22
CA TYR A 225 12.56 2.10 7.50
C TYR A 225 13.33 3.42 7.55
N GLY A 226 12.64 4.50 7.90
CA GLY A 226 13.23 5.83 7.99
C GLY A 226 13.38 6.60 6.66
N LEU A 227 13.08 6.00 5.49
CA LEU A 227 13.11 6.70 4.20
C LEU A 227 11.95 7.68 4.02
N VAL A 228 10.79 7.35 4.55
CA VAL A 228 9.58 8.20 4.52
C VAL A 228 9.23 8.59 5.95
N SER A 229 9.09 9.89 6.19
CA SER A 229 8.77 10.42 7.51
C SER A 229 7.43 9.91 8.02
N THR A 230 7.38 9.56 9.31
CA THR A 230 6.16 9.22 10.05
C THR A 230 5.71 10.35 10.99
N ARG A 231 6.34 11.51 10.92
CA ARG A 231 5.93 12.69 11.69
C ARG A 231 4.51 13.12 11.32
N GLY A 232 3.65 13.23 12.34
CA GLY A 232 2.23 13.52 12.19
C GLY A 232 1.40 12.30 11.74
N VAL A 233 1.95 11.10 11.87
CA VAL A 233 1.22 9.84 11.72
C VAL A 233 0.84 9.34 13.11
N ILE A 234 -0.45 8.99 13.33
CA ILE A 234 -0.86 8.36 14.58
C ILE A 234 -0.20 6.97 14.65
N PRO A 235 0.67 6.70 15.65
CA PRO A 235 1.52 5.52 15.64
C PRO A 235 0.80 4.25 16.09
N LEU A 236 1.28 3.11 15.62
CA LEU A 236 1.07 1.83 16.27
C LEU A 236 2.34 1.39 17.01
N ALA A 237 3.49 1.42 16.32
CA ALA A 237 4.78 1.09 16.92
C ALA A 237 5.90 1.86 16.18
N TRP A 238 6.46 2.88 16.84
CA TRP A 238 7.47 3.76 16.24
C TRP A 238 8.67 3.01 15.66
N SER A 239 9.08 1.93 16.32
CA SER A 239 10.22 1.11 15.86
C SER A 239 9.97 0.30 14.60
N LEU A 240 8.70 0.20 14.14
CA LEU A 240 8.27 -0.67 13.02
C LEU A 240 7.38 0.03 12.00
N ASP A 241 6.84 1.20 12.31
CA ASP A 241 5.90 1.92 11.45
C ASP A 241 6.57 2.45 10.18
N HIS A 242 5.88 2.30 9.07
CA HIS A 242 6.25 2.84 7.77
C HIS A 242 5.03 3.50 7.13
N ALA A 243 5.25 4.60 6.42
CA ALA A 243 4.27 5.18 5.51
C ALA A 243 4.64 4.86 4.06
N GLY A 244 3.68 4.54 3.21
CA GLY A 244 4.01 4.21 1.83
C GLY A 244 2.81 4.21 0.88
N PRO A 245 3.08 4.21 -0.45
CA PRO A 245 2.08 4.30 -1.49
C PRO A 245 1.36 2.97 -1.77
N MET A 246 0.09 3.10 -2.13
CA MET A 246 -0.79 2.05 -2.64
C MET A 246 -1.40 2.54 -3.94
N THR A 247 -1.18 1.83 -5.05
CA THR A 247 -1.57 2.26 -6.41
C THR A 247 -1.95 1.07 -7.26
N ARG A 248 -2.43 1.30 -8.49
CA ARG A 248 -2.75 0.20 -9.42
C ARG A 248 -1.55 -0.29 -10.22
N THR A 249 -0.53 0.54 -10.43
CA THR A 249 0.66 0.18 -11.20
C THR A 249 1.95 0.48 -10.43
N VAL A 250 3.02 -0.24 -10.76
CA VAL A 250 4.35 0.00 -10.18
C VAL A 250 4.89 1.38 -10.57
N ALA A 251 4.59 1.85 -11.78
CA ALA A 251 4.99 3.19 -12.22
C ALA A 251 4.35 4.28 -11.38
N ASP A 252 3.08 4.14 -11.02
CA ASP A 252 2.37 5.07 -10.13
C ASP A 252 2.93 5.02 -8.70
N THR A 253 3.29 3.81 -8.23
CA THR A 253 3.99 3.64 -6.94
C THR A 253 5.31 4.44 -6.91
N ALA A 254 6.09 4.37 -7.99
CA ALA A 254 7.35 5.12 -8.10
C ALA A 254 7.12 6.64 -8.08
N ILE A 255 6.08 7.13 -8.76
CA ILE A 255 5.69 8.55 -8.76
C ILE A 255 5.31 9.02 -7.35
N MET A 256 4.47 8.26 -6.65
CA MET A 256 4.04 8.61 -5.29
C MET A 256 5.19 8.51 -4.29
N LEU A 257 6.02 7.45 -4.37
CA LEU A 257 7.19 7.33 -3.50
C LEU A 257 8.14 8.51 -3.70
N GLN A 258 8.42 8.92 -4.95
CA GLN A 258 9.26 10.08 -5.25
C GLN A 258 8.80 11.35 -4.55
N ALA A 259 7.49 11.53 -4.41
CA ALA A 259 6.92 12.72 -3.78
C ALA A 259 7.05 12.72 -2.25
N ILE A 260 7.07 11.54 -1.60
CA ILE A 260 7.03 11.43 -0.13
C ILE A 260 8.36 11.01 0.50
N ALA A 261 9.28 10.42 -0.28
CA ALA A 261 10.59 9.97 0.21
C ALA A 261 11.54 11.13 0.52
N GLY A 262 12.44 10.91 1.46
CA GLY A 262 13.53 11.82 1.81
C GLY A 262 13.58 12.19 3.28
N TYR A 263 14.76 12.64 3.70
CA TYR A 263 15.06 12.97 5.08
C TYR A 263 14.14 14.06 5.65
N ASP A 264 13.69 13.85 6.87
CA ASP A 264 12.96 14.82 7.70
C ASP A 264 13.75 15.04 8.99
N GLN A 265 14.30 16.24 9.16
CA GLN A 265 15.12 16.59 10.31
C GLN A 265 14.35 16.56 11.64
N GLU A 266 13.03 16.73 11.60
CA GLU A 266 12.18 16.74 12.78
C GLU A 266 11.67 15.34 13.17
N GLU A 267 11.92 14.31 12.34
CA GLU A 267 11.51 12.93 12.60
C GLU A 267 12.71 12.10 13.08
N ILE A 268 12.62 11.62 14.34
CA ILE A 268 13.73 10.91 15.00
C ILE A 268 14.09 9.57 14.36
N THR A 269 13.16 8.96 13.62
CA THR A 269 13.40 7.70 12.94
C THR A 269 13.84 7.90 11.49
N SER A 270 13.85 9.16 10.99
CA SER A 270 14.22 9.45 9.62
C SER A 270 15.71 9.25 9.38
N GLU A 271 16.05 8.55 8.32
CA GLU A 271 17.43 8.26 7.91
C GLU A 271 17.83 9.05 6.65
N GLN A 272 19.09 9.46 6.58
CA GLN A 272 19.65 10.10 5.37
C GLN A 272 19.95 9.06 4.29
N ILE A 273 18.88 8.51 3.69
CA ILE A 273 18.97 7.57 2.59
C ILE A 273 18.89 8.32 1.27
N ALA A 274 19.74 7.96 0.31
CA ALA A 274 19.70 8.56 -1.02
C ALA A 274 18.38 8.28 -1.72
N VAL A 275 17.76 9.32 -2.26
CA VAL A 275 16.50 9.23 -3.03
C VAL A 275 16.83 9.41 -4.52
N PRO A 276 17.01 8.32 -5.28
CA PRO A 276 17.22 8.41 -6.71
C PRO A 276 15.92 8.81 -7.42
N ASN A 277 16.01 9.14 -8.71
CA ASN A 277 14.80 9.33 -9.50
C ASN A 277 14.17 7.98 -9.83
N TYR A 278 13.18 7.55 -9.02
CA TYR A 278 12.53 6.26 -9.14
C TYR A 278 11.84 6.05 -10.49
N SER A 279 11.20 7.08 -11.04
CA SER A 279 10.56 6.99 -12.37
C SER A 279 11.57 6.83 -13.50
N SER A 280 12.77 7.41 -13.35
CA SER A 280 13.86 7.20 -14.33
C SER A 280 14.45 5.79 -14.20
N ALA A 281 14.51 5.24 -12.99
CA ALA A 281 14.99 3.88 -12.75
C ALA A 281 14.16 2.82 -13.48
N LEU A 282 12.87 3.07 -13.73
CA LEU A 282 12.00 2.15 -14.48
C LEU A 282 12.29 2.14 -15.99
N ARG A 283 13.03 3.13 -16.52
CA ARG A 283 13.34 3.27 -17.94
C ARG A 283 14.69 2.65 -18.27
N GLY A 284 14.76 1.37 -18.46
CA GLY A 284 16.05 0.75 -18.77
C GLY A 284 15.89 -0.66 -19.33
N LYS A 285 17.02 -1.29 -19.66
CA LYS A 285 17.06 -2.75 -19.78
C LYS A 285 16.66 -3.31 -18.43
N GLY A 286 15.77 -4.30 -18.42
CA GLY A 286 15.28 -4.94 -17.20
C GLY A 286 16.42 -5.27 -16.22
N PRO A 287 16.13 -5.33 -14.92
CA PRO A 287 17.17 -5.45 -13.91
C PRO A 287 17.96 -6.75 -14.09
N GLN A 288 19.29 -6.63 -14.11
CA GLN A 288 20.19 -7.77 -14.05
C GLN A 288 20.33 -8.17 -12.58
N VAL A 289 19.38 -8.98 -12.06
CA VAL A 289 19.28 -9.32 -10.63
C VAL A 289 19.55 -10.77 -10.37
N ARG A 290 20.19 -11.04 -9.24
CA ARG A 290 20.32 -12.37 -8.61
C ARG A 290 19.11 -12.51 -7.66
N LEU A 291 18.24 -13.48 -7.91
CA LEU A 291 17.04 -13.71 -7.12
C LEU A 291 17.29 -14.69 -5.98
N GLY A 292 16.90 -14.33 -4.77
CA GLY A 292 16.77 -15.21 -3.63
C GLY A 292 15.32 -15.69 -3.47
N ILE A 293 15.10 -16.97 -3.29
CA ILE A 293 13.79 -17.53 -2.95
C ILE A 293 13.89 -18.13 -1.56
N SER A 294 13.14 -17.58 -0.61
CA SER A 294 13.03 -18.14 0.74
C SER A 294 11.79 -19.00 0.83
N ARG A 295 11.99 -20.33 0.91
CA ARG A 295 10.88 -21.29 1.02
C ARG A 295 10.54 -21.58 2.46
N GLU A 296 11.55 -21.81 3.28
CA GLU A 296 11.38 -22.00 4.72
C GLU A 296 10.54 -20.88 5.31
N PHE A 297 9.59 -21.20 6.18
CA PHE A 297 8.63 -20.30 6.77
C PHE A 297 7.58 -19.69 5.78
N PHE A 298 8.00 -19.15 4.63
CA PHE A 298 7.11 -18.38 3.75
C PHE A 298 6.16 -19.24 2.92
N PHE A 299 6.52 -20.50 2.65
CA PHE A 299 5.68 -21.45 1.92
C PHE A 299 5.07 -22.52 2.83
N GLU A 300 5.29 -22.46 4.14
CA GLU A 300 4.66 -23.36 5.09
C GLU A 300 3.16 -23.05 5.21
N SER A 301 2.31 -24.06 5.29
CA SER A 301 0.85 -23.90 5.42
C SER A 301 0.25 -22.85 4.47
N ILE A 302 0.73 -22.83 3.22
CA ILE A 302 0.24 -21.95 2.17
C ILE A 302 -0.95 -22.59 1.45
N ASP A 303 -1.94 -21.76 1.09
CA ASP A 303 -3.04 -22.15 0.21
C ASP A 303 -2.47 -22.66 -1.13
N PRO A 304 -2.86 -23.86 -1.61
CA PRO A 304 -2.34 -24.43 -2.85
C PRO A 304 -2.56 -23.55 -4.08
N GLU A 305 -3.63 -22.76 -4.16
CA GLU A 305 -3.87 -21.86 -5.29
C GLU A 305 -2.92 -20.65 -5.23
N ILE A 306 -2.61 -20.14 -4.03
CA ILE A 306 -1.60 -19.10 -3.86
C ILE A 306 -0.22 -19.63 -4.23
N GLU A 307 0.13 -20.83 -3.76
CA GLU A 307 1.41 -21.44 -4.11
C GLU A 307 1.57 -21.61 -5.62
N ALA A 308 0.52 -22.07 -6.30
CA ALA A 308 0.53 -22.24 -7.76
C ALA A 308 0.74 -20.89 -8.47
N GLY A 309 -0.01 -19.84 -8.12
CA GLY A 309 0.14 -18.51 -8.71
C GLY A 309 1.54 -17.91 -8.47
N VAL A 310 2.09 -18.08 -7.28
CA VAL A 310 3.45 -17.62 -6.97
C VAL A 310 4.51 -18.44 -7.73
N LYS A 311 4.32 -19.75 -7.91
CA LYS A 311 5.22 -20.58 -8.74
C LYS A 311 5.23 -20.13 -10.21
N GLU A 312 4.07 -19.77 -10.76
CA GLU A 312 3.97 -19.20 -12.11
C GLU A 312 4.72 -17.85 -12.20
N ALA A 313 4.51 -16.97 -11.24
CA ALA A 313 5.22 -15.69 -11.16
C ALA A 313 6.73 -15.86 -11.06
N LEU A 314 7.21 -16.81 -10.25
CA LEU A 314 8.63 -17.17 -10.19
C LEU A 314 9.14 -17.68 -11.55
N GLY A 315 8.33 -18.38 -12.32
CA GLY A 315 8.65 -18.81 -13.69
C GLY A 315 8.90 -17.62 -14.64
N VAL A 316 8.13 -16.53 -14.49
CA VAL A 316 8.33 -15.28 -15.24
C VAL A 316 9.62 -14.58 -14.79
N LEU A 317 9.80 -14.39 -13.48
CA LEU A 317 10.96 -13.69 -12.91
C LEU A 317 12.29 -14.41 -13.22
N ARG A 318 12.32 -15.73 -13.22
CA ARG A 318 13.52 -16.53 -13.57
C ARG A 318 14.04 -16.26 -14.98
N LYS A 319 13.16 -15.92 -15.92
CA LYS A 319 13.54 -15.56 -17.30
C LYS A 319 14.22 -14.19 -17.39
N MET A 320 14.03 -13.35 -16.38
CA MET A 320 14.58 -11.98 -16.30
C MET A 320 15.82 -11.91 -15.41
N ALA A 321 15.99 -12.88 -14.51
CA ALA A 321 17.08 -12.92 -13.55
C ALA A 321 18.38 -13.44 -14.14
N VAL A 322 19.51 -12.93 -13.65
CA VAL A 322 20.85 -13.47 -13.95
C VAL A 322 21.03 -14.85 -13.34
N SER A 323 20.54 -15.01 -12.12
CA SER A 323 20.57 -16.28 -11.39
C SER A 323 19.45 -16.35 -10.36
N THR A 324 19.15 -17.57 -9.93
CA THR A 324 18.16 -17.82 -8.87
C THR A 324 18.72 -18.86 -7.91
N LYS A 325 18.67 -18.59 -6.61
CA LYS A 325 19.06 -19.55 -5.59
C LYS A 325 18.07 -19.58 -4.42
N GLU A 326 17.99 -20.69 -3.74
CA GLU A 326 17.28 -20.80 -2.47
C GLU A 326 18.13 -20.19 -1.35
N ILE A 327 17.46 -19.47 -0.44
CA ILE A 327 18.08 -18.78 0.69
C ILE A 327 17.25 -19.01 1.96
N SER A 328 17.91 -19.00 3.11
CA SER A 328 17.27 -18.91 4.42
C SER A 328 17.36 -17.48 4.96
N LEU A 329 16.33 -17.04 5.65
CA LEU A 329 16.28 -15.73 6.30
C LEU A 329 16.26 -15.91 7.82
N PRO A 330 16.85 -14.98 8.59
CA PRO A 330 16.86 -15.05 10.05
C PRO A 330 15.46 -14.71 10.60
N VAL A 331 14.51 -15.66 10.51
CA VAL A 331 13.14 -15.47 10.99
C VAL A 331 13.08 -15.62 12.51
N ASN A 332 12.53 -14.61 13.20
CA ASN A 332 12.24 -14.67 14.63
C ASN A 332 10.80 -14.25 14.91
N ASN A 333 10.04 -15.12 15.56
CA ASN A 333 8.60 -14.92 15.82
C ASN A 333 8.30 -14.17 17.11
N ILE A 334 9.27 -13.90 17.97
CA ILE A 334 9.04 -13.45 19.37
C ILE A 334 9.10 -11.92 19.48
N THR A 335 9.94 -11.28 18.68
CA THR A 335 10.38 -9.90 18.92
C THR A 335 9.30 -8.83 18.67
N ASP A 336 8.48 -9.00 17.64
CA ASP A 336 7.51 -7.98 17.22
C ASP A 336 6.37 -7.77 18.23
N ARG A 337 5.90 -8.84 18.88
CA ARG A 337 4.81 -8.74 19.87
C ARG A 337 5.19 -7.83 21.03
N ALA A 338 6.39 -8.00 21.62
CA ALA A 338 6.83 -7.19 22.75
C ALA A 338 7.01 -5.72 22.34
N VAL A 339 7.58 -5.46 21.13
CA VAL A 339 7.76 -4.09 20.62
C VAL A 339 6.40 -3.43 20.36
N ILE A 340 5.53 -4.07 19.56
CA ILE A 340 4.25 -3.49 19.17
C ILE A 340 3.37 -3.24 20.42
N ALA A 341 3.26 -4.22 21.33
CA ALA A 341 2.39 -4.10 22.49
C ALA A 341 2.87 -3.01 23.45
N ALA A 342 4.19 -2.93 23.72
CA ALA A 342 4.73 -1.93 24.63
C ALA A 342 4.60 -0.51 24.05
N GLU A 343 4.90 -0.31 22.77
CA GLU A 343 4.85 1.02 22.14
C GLU A 343 3.40 1.48 21.94
N ALA A 344 2.49 0.59 21.56
CA ALA A 344 1.06 0.89 21.50
C ALA A 344 0.52 1.27 22.90
N TYR A 345 0.87 0.50 23.94
CA TYR A 345 0.47 0.85 25.29
C TYR A 345 1.03 2.21 25.72
N ALA A 346 2.30 2.49 25.46
CA ALA A 346 2.93 3.75 25.81
C ALA A 346 2.20 4.97 25.20
N TYR A 347 1.78 4.86 23.93
CA TYR A 347 1.00 5.91 23.27
C TYR A 347 -0.41 6.06 23.85
N HIS A 348 -1.07 4.95 24.19
CA HIS A 348 -2.49 4.93 24.58
C HIS A 348 -2.74 4.94 26.09
N ALA A 349 -1.71 4.84 26.96
CA ALA A 349 -1.85 4.62 28.41
C ALA A 349 -2.80 5.62 29.11
N GLU A 350 -2.70 6.90 28.74
CA GLU A 350 -3.56 7.94 29.30
C GLU A 350 -5.00 7.82 28.78
N PHE A 351 -5.17 7.56 27.47
CA PHE A 351 -6.48 7.46 26.84
C PHE A 351 -7.27 6.25 27.35
N ILE A 352 -6.65 5.07 27.43
CA ILE A 352 -7.33 3.85 27.91
C ILE A 352 -7.69 3.90 29.40
N THR A 353 -7.07 4.82 30.15
CA THR A 353 -7.43 5.08 31.55
C THR A 353 -8.62 6.03 31.65
N LYS A 354 -8.67 7.06 30.80
CA LYS A 354 -9.69 8.12 30.87
C LYS A 354 -10.97 7.77 30.11
N LYS A 355 -10.85 7.08 28.95
CA LYS A 355 -11.94 6.86 27.99
C LYS A 355 -11.89 5.46 27.35
N PRO A 356 -11.85 4.38 28.15
CA PRO A 356 -11.75 3.02 27.60
C PRO A 356 -12.96 2.62 26.75
N GLU A 357 -14.14 3.21 26.99
CA GLU A 357 -15.39 2.94 26.29
C GLU A 357 -15.40 3.47 24.84
N GLU A 358 -14.49 4.40 24.50
CA GLU A 358 -14.39 4.96 23.15
C GLU A 358 -13.53 4.08 22.20
N TYR A 359 -12.97 2.98 22.71
CA TYR A 359 -12.24 2.00 21.91
C TYR A 359 -13.12 0.82 21.50
N GLN A 360 -12.82 0.26 20.35
CA GLN A 360 -13.36 -1.05 19.99
C GLN A 360 -12.80 -2.12 20.96
N PRO A 361 -13.62 -3.03 21.48
CA PRO A 361 -13.19 -4.00 22.52
C PRO A 361 -11.94 -4.82 22.15
N PRO A 362 -11.78 -5.33 20.89
CA PRO A 362 -10.57 -6.07 20.54
C PRO A 362 -9.31 -5.21 20.58
N THR A 363 -9.36 -3.95 20.14
CA THR A 363 -8.23 -3.01 20.16
C THR A 363 -7.86 -2.66 21.61
N LEU A 364 -8.84 -2.36 22.46
CA LEU A 364 -8.62 -2.08 23.88
C LEU A 364 -7.92 -3.23 24.57
N ALA A 365 -8.37 -4.46 24.34
CA ALA A 365 -7.77 -5.66 24.95
C ALA A 365 -6.30 -5.84 24.49
N GLN A 366 -6.00 -5.62 23.22
CA GLN A 366 -4.64 -5.72 22.68
C GLN A 366 -3.72 -4.65 23.27
N ILE A 367 -4.18 -3.38 23.36
CA ILE A 367 -3.40 -2.28 23.94
C ILE A 367 -3.14 -2.53 25.45
N ARG A 368 -4.16 -2.95 26.21
CA ARG A 368 -4.00 -3.28 27.64
C ARG A 368 -2.97 -4.38 27.88
N GLY A 369 -2.88 -5.37 26.98
CA GLY A 369 -1.85 -6.42 27.08
C GLY A 369 -0.41 -5.90 26.99
N GLY A 370 -0.21 -4.67 26.54
CA GLY A 370 1.11 -4.00 26.54
C GLY A 370 1.58 -3.57 27.94
N ALA A 371 0.65 -3.37 28.87
CA ALA A 371 0.99 -3.03 30.27
C ALA A 371 1.80 -4.14 30.98
N ASP A 372 1.63 -5.38 30.53
CA ASP A 372 2.30 -6.55 31.12
C ASP A 372 3.71 -6.78 30.55
N ILE A 373 4.12 -6.02 29.54
CA ILE A 373 5.47 -6.12 28.96
C ILE A 373 6.48 -5.48 29.91
N ARG A 374 7.37 -6.31 30.43
CA ARG A 374 8.43 -5.81 31.34
C ARG A 374 9.44 -4.98 30.55
N THR A 375 9.97 -3.93 31.16
CA THR A 375 11.00 -3.06 30.56
C THR A 375 12.19 -3.86 30.00
N GLY A 376 12.65 -4.89 30.74
CA GLY A 376 13.75 -5.76 30.29
C GLY A 376 13.41 -6.51 28.99
N ASP A 377 12.19 -7.04 28.87
CA ASP A 377 11.75 -7.77 27.68
C ASP A 377 11.67 -6.83 26.47
N TYR A 378 11.17 -5.61 26.64
CA TYR A 378 11.14 -4.59 25.58
C TYR A 378 12.55 -4.20 25.13
N ILE A 379 13.48 -3.91 26.05
CA ILE A 379 14.87 -3.58 25.73
C ILE A 379 15.54 -4.74 24.96
N MET A 380 15.34 -5.99 25.39
CA MET A 380 15.90 -7.15 24.70
C MET A 380 15.29 -7.35 23.32
N ALA A 381 13.98 -7.06 23.16
CA ALA A 381 13.32 -7.10 21.85
C ALA A 381 13.89 -6.06 20.89
N LEU A 382 14.16 -4.82 21.32
CA LEU A 382 14.81 -3.78 20.50
C LEU A 382 16.25 -4.16 20.11
N ARG A 383 17.00 -4.79 21.02
CA ARG A 383 18.35 -5.31 20.71
C ARG A 383 18.30 -6.42 19.67
N GLU A 384 17.34 -7.32 19.79
CA GLU A 384 17.14 -8.38 18.81
C GLU A 384 16.71 -7.81 17.43
N LEU A 385 15.84 -6.81 17.42
CA LEU A 385 15.47 -6.09 16.18
C LEU A 385 16.70 -5.51 15.48
N THR A 386 17.61 -4.89 16.26
CA THR A 386 18.87 -4.35 15.73
C THR A 386 19.77 -5.47 15.20
N ARG A 387 19.83 -6.62 15.89
CA ARG A 387 20.61 -7.79 15.45
C ARG A 387 20.08 -8.36 14.14
N LEU A 388 18.75 -8.48 14.00
CA LEU A 388 18.09 -8.96 12.79
C LEU A 388 18.35 -8.03 11.59
N ARG A 389 18.25 -6.71 11.80
CA ARG A 389 18.54 -5.70 10.76
C ARG A 389 19.99 -5.78 10.26
N ARG A 390 20.93 -6.16 11.13
CA ARG A 390 22.33 -6.40 10.72
C ARG A 390 22.51 -7.74 10.01
N ALA A 391 21.93 -8.80 10.57
CA ALA A 391 22.09 -10.15 10.05
C ALA A 391 21.54 -10.30 8.62
N VAL A 392 20.37 -9.71 8.32
CA VAL A 392 19.76 -9.82 7.00
C VAL A 392 20.59 -9.15 5.87
N ARG A 393 21.46 -8.20 6.21
CA ARG A 393 22.34 -7.54 5.22
C ARG A 393 23.26 -8.54 4.50
N GLN A 394 23.73 -9.58 5.20
CA GLN A 394 24.59 -10.63 4.63
C GLN A 394 23.89 -11.41 3.50
N THR A 395 22.57 -11.54 3.55
CA THR A 395 21.80 -12.18 2.48
C THR A 395 22.01 -11.47 1.14
N PHE A 396 22.10 -10.15 1.17
CA PHE A 396 22.25 -9.33 -0.04
C PHE A 396 23.67 -9.26 -0.61
N GLU A 397 24.64 -9.89 0.01
CA GLU A 397 25.95 -10.11 -0.61
C GLU A 397 25.86 -11.10 -1.80
N THR A 398 24.87 -11.99 -1.75
CA THR A 398 24.71 -13.07 -2.71
C THR A 398 23.48 -12.98 -3.60
N VAL A 399 22.49 -12.15 -3.24
CA VAL A 399 21.27 -11.88 -4.02
C VAL A 399 20.99 -10.38 -4.04
N ASP A 400 20.24 -9.91 -5.02
CA ASP A 400 19.90 -8.49 -5.17
C ASP A 400 18.42 -8.23 -4.82
N ALA A 401 17.60 -9.27 -4.89
CA ALA A 401 16.19 -9.23 -4.48
C ALA A 401 15.74 -10.58 -3.93
N ILE A 402 14.78 -10.55 -3.00
CA ILE A 402 14.15 -11.72 -2.39
C ILE A 402 12.69 -11.77 -2.83
N VAL A 403 12.20 -12.97 -3.15
CA VAL A 403 10.81 -13.17 -3.61
C VAL A 403 10.12 -14.18 -2.70
N THR A 404 8.91 -13.81 -2.23
CA THR A 404 8.05 -14.64 -1.38
C THR A 404 6.57 -14.44 -1.76
N PRO A 405 5.66 -15.33 -1.37
CA PRO A 405 4.23 -15.02 -1.35
C PRO A 405 3.96 -13.84 -0.42
N THR A 406 3.11 -12.88 -0.81
CA THR A 406 2.74 -11.77 0.09
C THR A 406 1.92 -12.29 1.28
N THR A 407 0.96 -13.17 1.03
CA THR A 407 0.11 -13.78 2.05
C THR A 407 0.04 -15.28 1.82
N PRO A 408 -0.02 -16.11 2.90
CA PRO A 408 -0.16 -17.55 2.76
C PRO A 408 -1.61 -18.01 2.53
N ILE A 409 -2.59 -17.16 2.79
CA ILE A 409 -4.03 -17.44 2.65
C ILE A 409 -4.72 -16.37 1.84
N SER A 410 -5.78 -16.75 1.13
CA SER A 410 -6.72 -15.84 0.48
C SER A 410 -7.49 -14.99 1.52
N PRO A 411 -8.07 -13.82 1.14
CA PRO A 411 -8.80 -12.99 2.08
C PRO A 411 -9.94 -13.80 2.76
N PRO A 412 -9.92 -13.94 4.10
CA PRO A 412 -10.98 -14.62 4.84
C PRO A 412 -12.31 -13.89 4.74
N THR A 413 -13.43 -14.55 5.06
CA THR A 413 -14.69 -13.85 5.21
C THR A 413 -14.68 -12.95 6.46
N ILE A 414 -15.44 -11.85 6.42
CA ILE A 414 -15.59 -10.93 7.55
C ILE A 414 -16.13 -11.72 8.77
N ALA A 415 -17.12 -12.59 8.56
CA ALA A 415 -17.70 -13.42 9.62
C ALA A 415 -16.65 -14.34 10.30
N ALA A 416 -15.75 -14.95 9.53
CA ALA A 416 -14.68 -15.79 10.07
C ALA A 416 -13.68 -14.98 10.90
N PHE A 417 -13.38 -13.75 10.45
CA PHE A 417 -12.49 -12.85 11.19
C PHE A 417 -13.11 -12.36 12.50
N ASP A 418 -14.38 -11.94 12.46
CA ASP A 418 -15.12 -11.44 13.63
C ASP A 418 -15.31 -12.53 14.69
N SER A 419 -15.58 -13.79 14.28
CA SER A 419 -15.66 -14.90 15.22
C SER A 419 -14.33 -15.17 15.92
N ALA A 420 -13.20 -15.02 15.20
CA ALA A 420 -11.85 -15.13 15.77
C ALA A 420 -11.53 -14.05 16.81
N TYR A 421 -12.18 -12.89 16.77
CA TYR A 421 -12.06 -11.86 17.81
C TYR A 421 -12.98 -12.09 19.01
N ARG A 422 -14.16 -12.67 18.80
CA ARG A 422 -15.19 -12.86 19.87
C ARG A 422 -14.90 -14.04 20.77
N ASP A 423 -14.21 -15.05 20.27
CA ASP A 423 -13.90 -16.27 21.03
C ASP A 423 -12.37 -16.54 21.03
N PRO A 424 -11.65 -16.04 22.05
CA PRO A 424 -10.22 -16.33 22.21
C PRO A 424 -9.90 -17.82 22.42
N ALA A 425 -10.91 -18.62 22.85
CA ALA A 425 -10.81 -20.06 23.04
C ALA A 425 -11.30 -20.86 21.83
N ALA A 426 -11.72 -20.18 20.76
CA ALA A 426 -12.13 -20.82 19.52
C ALA A 426 -11.07 -21.80 18.99
N PRO A 427 -11.48 -22.94 18.44
CA PRO A 427 -10.57 -24.00 18.04
C PRO A 427 -9.51 -23.49 17.06
N ASN A 428 -8.35 -24.12 17.10
CA ASN A 428 -7.07 -23.79 16.44
C ASN A 428 -7.11 -23.14 15.02
N ASN A 429 -8.18 -23.35 14.25
CA ASN A 429 -8.35 -22.81 12.91
C ASN A 429 -8.57 -21.29 12.86
N MET A 430 -9.04 -20.66 13.93
CA MET A 430 -9.37 -19.23 13.93
C MET A 430 -8.25 -18.34 14.49
N SER A 431 -7.52 -18.83 15.49
CA SER A 431 -6.24 -18.21 15.89
C SER A 431 -5.23 -18.24 14.72
N ASP A 432 -5.31 -19.29 13.88
CA ASP A 432 -4.48 -19.45 12.70
C ASP A 432 -4.81 -18.42 11.61
N ILE A 433 -6.06 -18.07 11.35
CA ILE A 433 -6.42 -17.02 10.38
C ILE A 433 -5.73 -15.69 10.74
N ARG A 434 -5.82 -15.25 11.99
CA ARG A 434 -5.19 -14.01 12.45
C ARG A 434 -3.66 -14.06 12.34
N ARG A 435 -3.07 -15.18 12.73
CA ARG A 435 -1.62 -15.40 12.66
C ARG A 435 -1.12 -15.43 11.21
N LEU A 436 -1.84 -16.11 10.32
CA LEU A 436 -1.45 -16.27 8.91
C LEU A 436 -1.59 -14.99 8.11
N THR A 437 -2.53 -14.11 8.44
CA THR A 437 -2.86 -12.91 7.67
C THR A 437 -1.64 -11.99 7.43
N LEU A 438 -0.74 -11.82 8.41
CA LEU A 438 0.45 -10.97 8.33
C LEU A 438 1.77 -11.75 8.41
N ARG A 439 1.72 -13.09 8.44
CA ARG A 439 2.89 -13.93 8.66
C ARG A 439 4.04 -13.62 7.69
N ASN A 440 3.74 -13.59 6.40
CA ASN A 440 4.77 -13.45 5.36
C ASN A 440 5.27 -12.01 5.18
N THR A 441 4.56 -11.02 5.71
CA THR A 441 4.94 -9.61 5.58
C THR A 441 5.71 -9.09 6.79
N SER A 442 5.37 -9.54 8.00
CA SER A 442 5.95 -9.08 9.26
C SER A 442 7.49 -9.17 9.35
N PRO A 443 8.18 -10.21 8.85
CA PRO A 443 9.64 -10.26 8.90
C PRO A 443 10.32 -9.05 8.26
N PHE A 444 9.78 -8.54 7.16
CA PHE A 444 10.38 -7.42 6.41
C PHE A 444 10.18 -6.05 7.09
N ASN A 445 9.25 -5.91 8.05
CA ASN A 445 9.22 -4.76 8.95
C ASN A 445 10.35 -4.83 9.96
N LYS A 446 10.57 -6.01 10.56
CA LYS A 446 11.67 -6.22 11.52
C LYS A 446 13.03 -5.96 10.88
N TYR A 447 13.23 -6.40 9.66
CA TYR A 447 14.46 -6.13 8.89
C TYR A 447 14.62 -4.67 8.46
N GLY A 448 13.53 -3.88 8.45
CA GLY A 448 13.54 -2.50 7.94
C GLY A 448 13.78 -2.39 6.42
N LEU A 449 13.58 -3.48 5.67
CA LEU A 449 13.86 -3.55 4.23
C LEU A 449 12.68 -3.07 3.39
N PRO A 450 12.92 -2.47 2.21
CA PRO A 450 11.87 -2.14 1.26
C PRO A 450 11.23 -3.41 0.70
N ALA A 451 9.90 -3.45 0.66
CA ALA A 451 9.16 -4.59 0.10
C ALA A 451 7.89 -4.12 -0.61
N ILE A 452 7.67 -4.63 -1.81
CA ILE A 452 6.48 -4.35 -2.63
C ILE A 452 5.64 -5.62 -2.78
N SER A 453 4.32 -5.48 -2.73
CA SER A 453 3.38 -6.51 -3.16
C SER A 453 2.81 -6.13 -4.53
N VAL A 454 2.83 -7.06 -5.47
CA VAL A 454 2.23 -6.90 -6.80
C VAL A 454 1.27 -8.05 -7.10
N PRO A 455 0.19 -7.83 -7.86
CA PRO A 455 -0.71 -8.91 -8.28
C PRO A 455 0.03 -9.95 -9.12
N CYS A 456 -0.18 -11.25 -8.85
CA CYS A 456 0.48 -12.33 -9.58
C CYS A 456 -0.44 -13.46 -10.01
N GLY A 457 -1.73 -13.31 -9.87
CA GLY A 457 -2.72 -14.31 -10.23
C GLY A 457 -4.05 -14.07 -9.56
N PHE A 458 -4.97 -15.00 -9.81
CA PHE A 458 -6.27 -15.07 -9.17
C PHE A 458 -6.59 -16.52 -8.81
N THR A 459 -7.26 -16.71 -7.68
CA THR A 459 -7.85 -18.01 -7.33
C THR A 459 -9.00 -18.38 -8.28
N ARG A 460 -9.46 -19.63 -8.26
CA ARG A 460 -10.64 -20.08 -9.03
C ARG A 460 -11.90 -19.27 -8.72
N ASN A 461 -11.98 -18.74 -7.49
CA ASN A 461 -13.08 -17.90 -7.06
C ASN A 461 -12.88 -16.41 -7.40
N GLY A 462 -11.87 -16.07 -8.19
CA GLY A 462 -11.62 -14.69 -8.65
C GLY A 462 -10.99 -13.78 -7.60
N LEU A 463 -10.39 -14.32 -6.54
CA LEU A 463 -9.69 -13.54 -5.51
C LEU A 463 -8.23 -13.30 -5.91
N PRO A 464 -7.69 -12.08 -5.74
CA PRO A 464 -6.32 -11.78 -6.12
C PRO A 464 -5.27 -12.53 -5.31
N ILE A 465 -4.12 -12.79 -5.94
CA ILE A 465 -2.91 -13.37 -5.34
C ILE A 465 -1.79 -12.35 -5.43
N GLY A 466 -1.07 -12.13 -4.33
CA GLY A 466 0.05 -11.18 -4.25
C GLY A 466 1.41 -11.85 -4.19
N LEU A 467 2.35 -11.33 -4.99
CA LEU A 467 3.78 -11.64 -4.95
C LEU A 467 4.52 -10.53 -4.23
N GLN A 468 5.37 -10.88 -3.27
CA GLN A 468 6.20 -9.92 -2.55
C GLN A 468 7.64 -9.95 -3.07
N ILE A 469 8.18 -8.77 -3.41
CA ILE A 469 9.55 -8.56 -3.83
C ILE A 469 10.21 -7.63 -2.81
N THR A 470 11.35 -8.04 -2.27
CA THR A 470 12.09 -7.31 -1.22
C THR A 470 13.51 -7.04 -1.70
N GLY A 471 14.00 -5.82 -1.49
CA GLY A 471 15.36 -5.38 -1.80
C GLY A 471 16.23 -5.19 -0.56
N PRO A 472 17.53 -4.86 -0.75
CA PRO A 472 18.40 -4.44 0.33
C PRO A 472 17.95 -3.11 0.94
N HIS A 473 18.51 -2.74 2.07
CA HIS A 473 18.26 -1.43 2.69
C HIS A 473 18.61 -0.29 1.71
N GLY A 474 17.67 0.65 1.47
CA GLY A 474 17.78 1.68 0.44
C GLY A 474 17.60 1.18 -0.99
N GLY A 475 17.15 -0.05 -1.17
CA GLY A 475 17.03 -0.73 -2.47
C GLY A 475 15.69 -0.57 -3.20
N GLU A 476 14.94 0.50 -2.93
CA GLU A 476 13.66 0.76 -3.58
C GLU A 476 13.74 0.73 -5.11
N ALA A 477 14.82 1.26 -5.67
CA ALA A 477 15.01 1.27 -7.13
C ALA A 477 15.04 -0.14 -7.72
N VAL A 478 15.75 -1.07 -7.08
CA VAL A 478 15.83 -2.48 -7.51
C VAL A 478 14.46 -3.16 -7.37
N VAL A 479 13.79 -2.93 -6.26
CA VAL A 479 12.44 -3.47 -5.99
C VAL A 479 11.45 -2.98 -7.05
N LEU A 480 11.42 -1.69 -7.32
CA LEU A 480 10.54 -1.08 -8.32
C LEU A 480 10.88 -1.55 -9.74
N GLN A 481 12.16 -1.63 -10.11
CA GLN A 481 12.58 -2.13 -11.43
C GLN A 481 12.13 -3.56 -11.67
N LEU A 482 12.35 -4.45 -10.70
CA LEU A 482 11.98 -5.85 -10.84
C LEU A 482 10.46 -6.03 -10.86
N ALA A 483 9.74 -5.34 -9.97
CA ALA A 483 8.29 -5.34 -9.93
C ALA A 483 7.68 -4.79 -11.24
N HIS A 484 8.24 -3.70 -11.79
CA HIS A 484 7.80 -3.13 -13.06
C HIS A 484 8.07 -4.06 -14.25
N ALA A 485 9.26 -4.66 -14.31
CA ALA A 485 9.56 -5.65 -15.36
C ALA A 485 8.59 -6.84 -15.31
N TYR A 486 8.25 -7.32 -14.12
CA TYR A 486 7.24 -8.35 -13.92
C TYR A 486 5.85 -7.90 -14.36
N GLU A 487 5.42 -6.69 -13.95
CA GLU A 487 4.13 -6.09 -14.34
C GLU A 487 4.00 -5.96 -15.86
N GLN A 488 5.08 -5.54 -16.56
CA GLN A 488 5.09 -5.41 -18.02
C GLN A 488 5.06 -6.77 -18.76
N ALA A 489 5.43 -7.86 -18.09
CA ALA A 489 5.39 -9.21 -18.66
C ALA A 489 4.07 -9.95 -18.38
N THR A 490 3.16 -9.32 -17.63
CA THR A 490 1.89 -9.90 -17.19
C THR A 490 0.75 -8.88 -17.32
N ASP A 491 -0.50 -9.36 -17.21
CA ASP A 491 -1.69 -8.51 -17.32
C ASP A 491 -2.53 -8.44 -16.05
N TRP A 492 -1.98 -8.92 -14.92
CA TRP A 492 -2.75 -9.03 -13.67
C TRP A 492 -3.23 -7.67 -13.14
N HIS A 493 -2.42 -6.62 -13.26
CA HIS A 493 -2.76 -5.25 -12.85
C HIS A 493 -3.89 -4.61 -13.67
N LYS A 494 -4.23 -5.17 -14.84
CA LYS A 494 -5.34 -4.67 -15.70
C LYS A 494 -6.70 -5.20 -15.26
N LYS A 495 -6.75 -6.22 -14.41
CA LYS A 495 -8.00 -6.77 -13.88
C LYS A 495 -8.68 -5.76 -12.96
N ARG A 496 -10.00 -5.67 -13.06
CA ARG A 496 -10.84 -4.77 -12.26
C ARG A 496 -11.85 -5.60 -11.46
N PRO A 497 -12.16 -5.20 -10.21
CA PRO A 497 -13.20 -5.88 -9.45
C PRO A 497 -14.57 -5.71 -10.14
N PRO A 498 -15.48 -6.70 -9.99
CA PRO A 498 -16.80 -6.72 -10.60
C PRO A 498 -17.79 -5.83 -9.85
N LEU A 499 -17.53 -4.53 -9.81
CA LEU A 499 -18.42 -3.54 -9.21
C LEU A 499 -19.52 -3.22 -10.23
N GLY A 500 -20.75 -3.57 -9.92
CA GLY A 500 -21.93 -3.38 -10.77
C GLY A 500 -22.32 -1.91 -11.00
#